data_e0272bc2798191eaf6777003d1648663
#
_entry.id   e0272bc2798191eaf6777003d1648663
#
_cell.length_a   1.000
_cell.length_b   1.000
_cell.length_c   1.000
_cell.angle_alpha   90.00
_cell.angle_beta   90.00
_cell.angle_gamma   90.00
#
_symmetry.space_group_name_H-M   'P 1'
#
loop_
_entity.id
_entity.type
_entity.pdbx_description
1 polymer ?
#
loop_
_entity_poly.entity_id
_entity_poly.type
_entity_poly.pdbx_seq_one_letter_code
_entity_poly.pdbx_strand_id
1 'polypeptide(L)'
;YNFLIIDKQFYAMNNPFENAMSQLSRATKVKPFSPEFISRLAQPNREIRIAIPVTMDDGSLKIFEGYRVQYNNARGPYKGGIRYHQDTDINEVKALAFWMALKCAVANIPMGGGKGGITVDPKQLSKTELEKLSRGWIRGMAPVIGPDVDVPAPDVNTTPEIMSWMVDEYAKITGDKTNAVITGKPIEVGGSEGRGPATGLGGFYVFDVMKEKLSLPASCTIVIQGFGNVGGNAAEILSKNGHKIIALSDSKGAIVKEDGIDISALNEFKKANGSIVGFPGSRTITNGELLELSCDVLIPAALENQITEANAQNIKAKMILELANGPTTPEADDILYSRGIPVIPDILANAGGVTVSTFEWEQNRKGEHWSEADVFAKLKKIMDEETNTIYTRSQELKTDIRRTAFIVALERIEQATK
;
A
#
# COMPACT_ATOMS: atom_id res chain seq x y z
N TYR A 1 -29.69 -28.51 -7.81
CA TYR A 1 -29.75 -27.12 -8.32
C TYR A 1 -29.54 -26.07 -7.22
N ASN A 2 -29.84 -26.36 -5.93
CA ASN A 2 -29.66 -25.40 -4.82
C ASN A 2 -28.21 -25.30 -4.29
N PHE A 3 -27.35 -26.30 -4.51
CA PHE A 3 -25.95 -26.27 -4.06
C PHE A 3 -25.07 -25.32 -4.89
N LEU A 4 -25.39 -25.13 -6.18
CA LEU A 4 -24.65 -24.25 -7.08
C LEU A 4 -24.96 -22.75 -6.88
N ILE A 5 -26.06 -22.41 -6.22
CA ILE A 5 -26.48 -21.03 -5.93
C ILE A 5 -25.80 -20.52 -4.67
N ILE A 6 -25.59 -21.38 -3.66
CA ILE A 6 -24.91 -21.02 -2.40
C ILE A 6 -23.42 -20.74 -2.65
N ASP A 7 -22.75 -21.52 -3.49
CA ASP A 7 -21.34 -21.29 -3.85
C ASP A 7 -21.14 -19.99 -4.63
N LYS A 8 -22.04 -19.63 -5.54
CA LYS A 8 -21.96 -18.36 -6.27
C LYS A 8 -22.17 -17.13 -5.39
N GLN A 9 -23.05 -17.19 -4.40
CA GLN A 9 -23.25 -16.08 -3.44
C GLN A 9 -22.08 -15.96 -2.46
N PHE A 10 -21.47 -17.06 -2.02
CA PHE A 10 -20.30 -17.02 -1.13
C PHE A 10 -19.03 -16.53 -1.84
N TYR A 11 -18.82 -16.89 -3.12
CA TYR A 11 -17.75 -16.35 -3.96
C TYR A 11 -17.98 -14.87 -4.34
N ALA A 12 -19.22 -14.43 -4.51
CA ALA A 12 -19.56 -13.04 -4.79
C ALA A 12 -19.30 -12.11 -3.58
N MET A 13 -19.45 -12.61 -2.34
CA MET A 13 -19.21 -11.80 -1.13
C MET A 13 -17.73 -11.53 -0.83
N ASN A 14 -16.78 -12.15 -1.53
CA ASN A 14 -15.33 -12.02 -1.27
C ASN A 14 -14.49 -11.65 -2.51
N ASN A 15 -15.08 -11.11 -3.57
CA ASN A 15 -14.33 -10.67 -4.72
C ASN A 15 -13.69 -9.27 -4.44
N PRO A 16 -12.35 -9.16 -4.30
CA PRO A 16 -11.70 -7.89 -3.98
C PRO A 16 -12.00 -6.78 -4.99
N PHE A 17 -12.22 -7.14 -6.26
CA PHE A 17 -12.54 -6.19 -7.30
C PHE A 17 -13.96 -5.64 -7.16
N GLU A 18 -14.93 -6.43 -6.76
CA GLU A 18 -16.30 -5.97 -6.46
C GLU A 18 -16.32 -5.00 -5.27
N ASN A 19 -15.51 -5.26 -4.24
CA ASN A 19 -15.33 -4.35 -3.12
C ASN A 19 -14.74 -3.00 -3.59
N ALA A 20 -13.76 -3.02 -4.47
CA ALA A 20 -13.19 -1.80 -5.05
C ALA A 20 -14.24 -0.99 -5.85
N MET A 21 -15.09 -1.66 -6.62
CA MET A 21 -16.19 -1.02 -7.36
C MET A 21 -17.29 -0.49 -6.42
N SER A 22 -17.53 -1.13 -5.31
CA SER A 22 -18.45 -0.62 -4.26
C SER A 22 -17.94 0.72 -3.69
N GLN A 23 -16.66 0.84 -3.38
CA GLN A 23 -16.05 2.10 -2.93
C GLN A 23 -16.16 3.20 -4.00
N LEU A 24 -15.91 2.87 -5.26
CA LEU A 24 -16.13 3.79 -6.38
C LEU A 24 -17.59 4.30 -6.40
N SER A 25 -18.56 3.41 -6.31
CA SER A 25 -19.98 3.75 -6.28
C SER A 25 -20.35 4.65 -5.08
N ARG A 26 -19.74 4.44 -3.91
CA ARG A 26 -19.97 5.30 -2.74
C ARG A 26 -19.45 6.72 -2.95
N ALA A 27 -18.29 6.89 -3.55
CA ALA A 27 -17.73 8.20 -3.87
C ALA A 27 -18.58 8.95 -4.92
N THR A 28 -19.04 8.25 -5.96
CA THR A 28 -19.84 8.84 -7.04
C THR A 28 -21.26 9.24 -6.63
N LYS A 29 -21.78 8.68 -5.51
CA LYS A 29 -23.03 9.16 -4.90
C LYS A 29 -22.88 10.53 -4.23
N VAL A 30 -21.70 10.85 -3.69
CA VAL A 30 -21.42 12.17 -3.10
C VAL A 30 -21.20 13.21 -4.20
N LYS A 31 -20.39 12.87 -5.19
CA LYS A 31 -20.15 13.71 -6.37
C LYS A 31 -20.34 12.89 -7.64
N PRO A 32 -21.36 13.18 -8.46
CA PRO A 32 -21.58 12.53 -9.74
C PRO A 32 -20.45 12.84 -10.75
N PHE A 33 -20.12 11.83 -11.57
CA PHE A 33 -19.24 11.92 -12.73
C PHE A 33 -20.00 11.46 -13.98
N SER A 34 -19.45 11.72 -15.17
CA SER A 34 -20.11 11.28 -16.40
C SER A 34 -20.22 9.74 -16.45
N PRO A 35 -21.36 9.20 -16.92
CA PRO A 35 -21.53 7.75 -17.04
C PRO A 35 -20.46 7.10 -17.91
N GLU A 36 -20.00 7.79 -18.95
CA GLU A 36 -18.93 7.32 -19.83
C GLU A 36 -17.60 7.17 -19.08
N PHE A 37 -17.22 8.17 -18.30
CA PHE A 37 -16.00 8.11 -17.49
C PHE A 37 -16.04 6.94 -16.49
N ILE A 38 -17.15 6.78 -15.77
CA ILE A 38 -17.32 5.69 -14.81
C ILE A 38 -17.29 4.33 -15.50
N SER A 39 -17.94 4.19 -16.66
CA SER A 39 -17.90 2.94 -17.44
C SER A 39 -16.51 2.58 -17.90
N ARG A 40 -15.70 3.55 -18.32
CA ARG A 40 -14.29 3.34 -18.68
C ARG A 40 -13.45 2.96 -17.47
N LEU A 41 -13.68 3.61 -16.34
CA LEU A 41 -12.92 3.36 -15.11
C LEU A 41 -13.30 2.05 -14.41
N ALA A 42 -14.47 1.50 -14.67
CA ALA A 42 -14.92 0.22 -14.12
C ALA A 42 -14.18 -1.01 -14.71
N GLN A 43 -13.32 -0.81 -15.70
CA GLN A 43 -12.56 -1.87 -16.34
C GLN A 43 -11.09 -1.46 -16.49
N PRO A 44 -10.13 -2.38 -16.34
CA PRO A 44 -8.73 -2.12 -16.65
C PRO A 44 -8.53 -1.96 -18.17
N ASN A 45 -7.49 -1.20 -18.54
CA ASN A 45 -7.12 -1.08 -19.94
C ASN A 45 -6.62 -2.42 -20.53
N ARG A 46 -5.91 -3.22 -19.73
CA ARG A 46 -5.39 -4.53 -20.14
C ARG A 46 -5.24 -5.47 -18.96
N GLU A 47 -5.55 -6.74 -19.19
CA GLU A 47 -5.24 -7.88 -18.32
C GLU A 47 -4.30 -8.82 -19.08
N ILE A 48 -3.16 -9.14 -18.51
CA ILE A 48 -2.13 -9.97 -19.14
C ILE A 48 -1.84 -11.14 -18.22
N ARG A 49 -1.90 -12.34 -18.78
CA ARG A 49 -1.60 -13.61 -18.13
C ARG A 49 -0.53 -14.34 -18.90
N ILE A 50 0.48 -14.86 -18.23
CA ILE A 50 1.58 -15.59 -18.84
C ILE A 50 1.84 -16.91 -18.11
N ALA A 51 2.30 -17.91 -18.85
CA ALA A 51 2.88 -19.12 -18.31
C ALA A 51 4.40 -18.96 -18.22
N ILE A 52 4.97 -19.24 -17.04
CA ILE A 52 6.40 -19.08 -16.77
C ILE A 52 7.01 -20.47 -16.54
N PRO A 53 7.66 -21.09 -17.54
CA PRO A 53 8.36 -22.35 -17.36
C PRO A 53 9.67 -22.15 -16.60
N VAL A 54 9.87 -22.93 -15.54
CA VAL A 54 11.09 -22.94 -14.73
C VAL A 54 11.61 -24.35 -14.60
N THR A 55 12.87 -24.58 -15.00
CA THR A 55 13.58 -25.82 -14.67
C THR A 55 14.03 -25.76 -13.23
N MET A 56 13.46 -26.62 -12.40
CA MET A 56 13.72 -26.71 -10.97
C MET A 56 15.12 -27.28 -10.71
N ASP A 57 15.58 -27.20 -9.48
CA ASP A 57 16.94 -27.67 -9.11
C ASP A 57 17.07 -29.20 -9.20
N ASP A 58 15.96 -29.92 -9.09
CA ASP A 58 15.89 -31.38 -9.33
C ASP A 58 15.82 -31.77 -10.82
N GLY A 59 15.83 -30.80 -11.75
CA GLY A 59 15.73 -31.00 -13.20
C GLY A 59 14.30 -31.09 -13.72
N SER A 60 13.28 -31.11 -12.88
CA SER A 60 11.89 -31.13 -13.32
C SER A 60 11.47 -29.79 -13.93
N LEU A 61 10.46 -29.79 -14.79
CA LEU A 61 9.85 -28.58 -15.33
C LEU A 61 8.60 -28.25 -14.54
N LYS A 62 8.56 -27.03 -13.94
CA LYS A 62 7.36 -26.48 -13.33
C LYS A 62 6.91 -25.23 -14.07
N ILE A 63 5.60 -25.10 -14.27
CA ILE A 63 5.00 -23.94 -14.94
C ILE A 63 4.25 -23.12 -13.90
N PHE A 64 4.65 -21.86 -13.75
CA PHE A 64 4.00 -20.91 -12.86
C PHE A 64 3.13 -19.95 -13.67
N GLU A 65 2.12 -19.41 -13.02
CA GLU A 65 1.21 -18.45 -13.61
C GLU A 65 1.57 -17.03 -13.14
N GLY A 66 1.78 -16.13 -14.11
CA GLY A 66 2.11 -14.74 -13.85
C GLY A 66 1.07 -13.79 -14.44
N TYR A 67 0.86 -12.66 -13.75
CA TYR A 67 -0.13 -11.64 -14.11
C TYR A 67 0.47 -10.26 -14.18
N ARG A 68 -0.10 -9.40 -15.05
CA ARG A 68 0.01 -7.94 -15.00
C ARG A 68 -1.30 -7.32 -15.42
N VAL A 69 -1.87 -6.47 -14.57
CA VAL A 69 -3.02 -5.64 -14.89
C VAL A 69 -2.55 -4.19 -15.06
N GLN A 70 -2.79 -3.63 -16.23
CA GLN A 70 -2.59 -2.25 -16.59
C GLN A 70 -3.95 -1.56 -16.52
N TYR A 71 -4.22 -0.88 -15.38
CA TYR A 71 -5.57 -0.43 -15.08
C TYR A 71 -5.93 0.87 -15.78
N ASN A 72 -5.18 1.93 -15.54
CA ASN A 72 -5.42 3.25 -16.12
C ASN A 72 -4.11 4.03 -16.21
N ASN A 73 -3.82 4.64 -17.36
CA ASN A 73 -2.61 5.41 -17.63
C ASN A 73 -2.89 6.85 -18.07
N ALA A 74 -4.07 7.39 -17.81
CA ALA A 74 -4.41 8.77 -18.19
C ALA A 74 -3.42 9.79 -17.59
N ARG A 75 -2.85 9.51 -16.42
CA ARG A 75 -1.92 10.38 -15.69
C ARG A 75 -0.44 10.07 -15.93
N GLY A 76 -0.11 9.04 -16.70
CA GLY A 76 1.26 8.61 -16.97
C GLY A 76 1.42 7.10 -16.99
N PRO A 77 2.66 6.57 -17.03
CA PRO A 77 2.92 5.14 -17.07
C PRO A 77 2.19 4.38 -15.96
N TYR A 78 1.73 3.16 -16.26
CA TYR A 78 1.18 2.31 -15.21
C TYR A 78 2.22 2.07 -14.11
N LYS A 79 1.79 2.05 -12.84
CA LYS A 79 2.70 1.89 -11.70
C LYS A 79 2.10 0.95 -10.66
N GLY A 80 2.91 0.01 -10.18
CA GLY A 80 2.51 -0.85 -9.07
C GLY A 80 3.37 -2.10 -8.91
N GLY A 81 3.31 -2.69 -7.72
CA GLY A 81 4.14 -3.81 -7.30
C GLY A 81 3.82 -5.13 -7.99
N ILE A 82 4.73 -6.08 -7.84
CA ILE A 82 4.58 -7.48 -8.23
C ILE A 82 4.61 -8.31 -6.96
N ARG A 83 3.52 -9.03 -6.64
CA ARG A 83 3.47 -9.89 -5.46
C ARG A 83 3.69 -11.35 -5.79
N TYR A 84 4.35 -12.04 -4.89
CA TYR A 84 4.50 -13.49 -4.93
C TYR A 84 3.70 -14.10 -3.79
N HIS A 85 2.58 -14.72 -4.11
CA HIS A 85 1.74 -15.38 -3.12
C HIS A 85 0.99 -16.54 -3.75
N GLN A 86 0.77 -17.61 -2.98
CA GLN A 86 0.12 -18.81 -3.48
C GLN A 86 -1.35 -18.61 -3.88
N ASP A 87 -2.02 -17.63 -3.27
CA ASP A 87 -3.42 -17.31 -3.52
C ASP A 87 -3.61 -16.15 -4.51
N THR A 88 -2.51 -15.63 -5.10
CA THR A 88 -2.60 -14.54 -6.08
C THR A 88 -3.38 -14.98 -7.29
N ASP A 89 -4.43 -14.24 -7.61
CA ASP A 89 -5.28 -14.40 -8.80
C ASP A 89 -5.48 -13.08 -9.55
N ILE A 90 -6.10 -13.17 -10.73
CA ILE A 90 -6.33 -12.00 -11.59
C ILE A 90 -7.29 -10.97 -10.97
N ASN A 91 -8.28 -11.38 -10.17
CA ASN A 91 -9.26 -10.48 -9.56
C ASN A 91 -8.63 -9.67 -8.43
N GLU A 92 -7.77 -10.32 -7.62
CA GLU A 92 -6.97 -9.63 -6.62
C GLU A 92 -6.03 -8.61 -7.28
N VAL A 93 -5.29 -9.03 -8.32
CA VAL A 93 -4.37 -8.15 -9.05
C VAL A 93 -5.13 -6.98 -9.70
N LYS A 94 -6.34 -7.20 -10.21
CA LYS A 94 -7.21 -6.17 -10.77
C LYS A 94 -7.64 -5.14 -9.74
N ALA A 95 -8.11 -5.58 -8.57
CA ALA A 95 -8.47 -4.70 -7.46
C ALA A 95 -7.29 -3.82 -7.03
N LEU A 96 -6.13 -4.45 -6.85
CA LEU A 96 -4.91 -3.75 -6.44
C LEU A 96 -4.40 -2.77 -7.51
N ALA A 97 -4.59 -3.07 -8.80
CA ALA A 97 -4.24 -2.16 -9.89
C ALA A 97 -5.16 -0.92 -9.92
N PHE A 98 -6.46 -1.08 -9.64
CA PHE A 98 -7.40 0.01 -9.45
C PHE A 98 -6.98 0.92 -8.28
N TRP A 99 -6.67 0.33 -7.10
CA TRP A 99 -6.19 1.08 -5.94
C TRP A 99 -4.91 1.86 -6.25
N MET A 100 -4.01 1.29 -7.05
CA MET A 100 -2.80 1.98 -7.47
C MET A 100 -3.11 3.20 -8.34
N ALA A 101 -4.08 3.13 -9.27
CA ALA A 101 -4.49 4.29 -10.06
C ALA A 101 -5.01 5.44 -9.18
N LEU A 102 -5.86 5.11 -8.19
CA LEU A 102 -6.36 6.09 -7.24
C LEU A 102 -5.25 6.66 -6.35
N LYS A 103 -4.39 5.81 -5.82
CA LYS A 103 -3.28 6.21 -4.95
C LYS A 103 -2.32 7.17 -5.65
N CYS A 104 -1.93 6.87 -6.89
CA CYS A 104 -1.09 7.77 -7.68
C CYS A 104 -1.78 9.11 -7.97
N ALA A 105 -3.10 9.08 -8.21
CA ALA A 105 -3.88 10.29 -8.42
C ALA A 105 -4.04 11.12 -7.13
N VAL A 106 -4.25 10.47 -5.96
CA VAL A 106 -4.32 11.14 -4.64
C VAL A 106 -3.01 11.81 -4.31
N ALA A 107 -1.88 11.11 -4.48
CA ALA A 107 -0.55 11.68 -4.26
C ALA A 107 -0.10 12.67 -5.34
N ASN A 108 -0.96 12.90 -6.34
CA ASN A 108 -0.70 13.82 -7.46
C ASN A 108 0.62 13.57 -8.21
N ILE A 109 1.06 12.33 -8.26
CA ILE A 109 2.25 11.92 -9.01
C ILE A 109 1.89 11.58 -10.47
N PRO A 110 2.81 11.78 -11.44
CA PRO A 110 2.56 11.58 -12.87
C PRO A 110 2.62 10.08 -13.24
N MET A 111 1.81 9.28 -12.58
CA MET A 111 1.74 7.84 -12.76
C MET A 111 0.29 7.38 -12.83
N GLY A 112 0.07 6.33 -13.59
CA GLY A 112 -1.16 5.57 -13.63
C GLY A 112 -1.19 4.43 -12.61
N GLY A 113 -2.11 3.48 -12.79
CA GLY A 113 -2.23 2.31 -11.93
C GLY A 113 -1.99 1.01 -12.67
N GLY A 114 -1.15 0.17 -12.10
CA GLY A 114 -0.91 -1.21 -12.54
C GLY A 114 -0.56 -2.11 -11.36
N LYS A 115 -0.67 -3.39 -11.55
CA LYS A 115 -0.30 -4.41 -10.55
C LYS A 115 0.12 -5.70 -11.23
N GLY A 116 1.05 -6.41 -10.63
CA GLY A 116 1.46 -7.73 -11.08
C GLY A 116 1.46 -8.75 -9.95
N GLY A 117 1.60 -10.00 -10.32
CA GLY A 117 1.76 -11.09 -9.38
C GLY A 117 2.19 -12.38 -10.03
N ILE A 118 2.62 -13.32 -9.21
CA ILE A 118 2.85 -14.72 -9.57
C ILE A 118 2.17 -15.58 -8.51
N THR A 119 1.41 -16.59 -8.97
CA THR A 119 0.84 -17.59 -8.07
C THR A 119 1.95 -18.55 -7.65
N VAL A 120 2.53 -18.32 -6.48
CA VAL A 120 3.68 -19.09 -5.96
C VAL A 120 3.81 -18.90 -4.45
N ASP A 121 4.20 -19.96 -3.74
CA ASP A 121 4.78 -19.82 -2.40
C ASP A 121 6.31 -19.71 -2.53
N PRO A 122 6.89 -18.52 -2.40
CA PRO A 122 8.33 -18.32 -2.62
C PRO A 122 9.21 -18.99 -1.56
N LYS A 123 8.63 -19.37 -0.41
CA LYS A 123 9.36 -20.09 0.64
C LYS A 123 9.70 -21.54 0.27
N GLN A 124 9.01 -22.06 -0.74
CA GLN A 124 9.25 -23.41 -1.28
C GLN A 124 10.28 -23.44 -2.41
N LEU A 125 10.79 -22.27 -2.83
CA LEU A 125 11.76 -22.15 -3.90
C LEU A 125 13.16 -21.89 -3.34
N SER A 126 14.17 -22.48 -3.98
CA SER A 126 15.55 -22.05 -3.78
C SER A 126 15.77 -20.64 -4.34
N LYS A 127 16.87 -20.01 -3.94
CA LYS A 127 17.24 -18.69 -4.49
C LYS A 127 17.40 -18.73 -6.01
N THR A 128 18.00 -19.80 -6.54
CA THR A 128 18.21 -20.00 -7.97
C THR A 128 16.89 -20.16 -8.73
N GLU A 129 15.96 -20.92 -8.18
CA GLU A 129 14.63 -21.09 -8.75
C GLU A 129 13.83 -19.79 -8.74
N LEU A 130 13.92 -19.04 -7.63
CA LEU A 130 13.28 -17.73 -7.49
C LEU A 130 13.83 -16.71 -8.51
N GLU A 131 15.14 -16.72 -8.75
CA GLU A 131 15.76 -15.89 -9.78
C GLU A 131 15.28 -16.31 -11.19
N LYS A 132 15.28 -17.60 -11.51
CA LYS A 132 14.77 -18.12 -12.80
C LYS A 132 13.31 -17.70 -13.03
N LEU A 133 12.48 -17.81 -11.98
CA LEU A 133 11.07 -17.42 -12.02
C LEU A 133 10.91 -15.91 -12.30
N SER A 134 11.65 -15.07 -11.56
CA SER A 134 11.60 -13.62 -11.67
C SER A 134 12.05 -13.14 -13.06
N ARG A 135 13.15 -13.69 -13.58
CA ARG A 135 13.62 -13.43 -14.95
C ARG A 135 12.61 -13.95 -15.99
N GLY A 136 11.97 -15.10 -15.72
CA GLY A 136 10.91 -15.65 -16.57
C GLY A 136 9.70 -14.71 -16.69
N TRP A 137 9.30 -14.08 -15.58
CA TRP A 137 8.23 -13.08 -15.58
C TRP A 137 8.60 -11.89 -16.48
N ILE A 138 9.83 -11.39 -16.39
CA ILE A 138 10.32 -10.28 -17.24
C ILE A 138 10.30 -10.71 -18.72
N ARG A 139 10.77 -11.89 -19.07
CA ARG A 139 10.74 -12.37 -20.47
C ARG A 139 9.32 -12.34 -21.06
N GLY A 140 8.32 -12.72 -20.27
CA GLY A 140 6.93 -12.66 -20.70
C GLY A 140 6.34 -11.25 -20.75
N MET A 141 6.81 -10.33 -19.90
CA MET A 141 6.25 -8.99 -19.74
C MET A 141 7.03 -7.89 -20.48
N ALA A 142 8.27 -8.14 -20.93
CA ALA A 142 9.09 -7.12 -21.59
C ALA A 142 8.40 -6.41 -22.77
N PRO A 143 7.55 -7.06 -23.59
CA PRO A 143 6.85 -6.37 -24.67
C PRO A 143 5.81 -5.34 -24.21
N VAL A 144 5.37 -5.37 -22.95
CA VAL A 144 4.25 -4.56 -22.44
C VAL A 144 4.62 -3.66 -21.26
N ILE A 145 5.84 -3.77 -20.73
CA ILE A 145 6.39 -2.89 -19.68
C ILE A 145 7.49 -1.98 -20.24
N GLY A 146 7.82 -0.93 -19.53
CA GLY A 146 8.90 0.00 -19.92
C GLY A 146 8.83 1.30 -19.15
N PRO A 147 9.91 2.10 -19.17
CA PRO A 147 10.00 3.35 -18.42
C PRO A 147 8.86 4.34 -18.70
N ASP A 148 8.36 4.35 -19.94
CA ASP A 148 7.28 5.25 -20.40
C ASP A 148 5.91 4.55 -20.52
N VAL A 149 5.85 3.25 -20.23
CA VAL A 149 4.64 2.44 -20.44
C VAL A 149 4.10 1.91 -19.12
N ASP A 150 4.93 1.15 -18.41
CA ASP A 150 4.53 0.46 -17.19
C ASP A 150 5.75 0.16 -16.32
N VAL A 151 5.72 0.61 -15.08
CA VAL A 151 6.86 0.60 -14.15
C VAL A 151 6.52 -0.28 -12.93
N PRO A 152 6.89 -1.56 -12.96
CA PRO A 152 6.77 -2.46 -11.81
C PRO A 152 7.59 -2.01 -10.59
N ALA A 153 7.27 -2.60 -9.44
CA ALA A 153 7.91 -2.33 -8.15
C ALA A 153 7.82 -3.56 -7.24
N PRO A 154 8.50 -3.60 -6.07
CA PRO A 154 8.30 -4.67 -5.10
C PRO A 154 6.94 -4.58 -4.42
N ASP A 155 6.46 -5.73 -3.95
CA ASP A 155 5.25 -5.93 -3.17
C ASP A 155 5.44 -7.12 -2.21
N VAL A 156 4.37 -7.78 -1.79
CA VAL A 156 4.44 -8.96 -0.89
C VAL A 156 5.41 -10.02 -1.45
N ASN A 157 6.34 -10.44 -0.59
CA ASN A 157 7.35 -11.46 -0.85
C ASN A 157 8.28 -11.20 -2.06
N THR A 158 8.41 -9.94 -2.48
CA THR A 158 9.45 -9.51 -3.44
C THR A 158 10.40 -8.50 -2.78
N THR A 159 11.65 -8.53 -3.19
CA THR A 159 12.75 -7.83 -2.54
C THR A 159 13.50 -6.94 -3.52
N PRO A 160 14.34 -5.99 -3.05
CA PRO A 160 15.24 -5.23 -3.93
C PRO A 160 16.15 -6.13 -4.78
N GLU A 161 16.60 -7.26 -4.25
CA GLU A 161 17.40 -8.23 -5.01
C GLU A 161 16.62 -8.81 -6.19
N ILE A 162 15.35 -9.18 -6.00
CA ILE A 162 14.48 -9.63 -7.08
C ILE A 162 14.32 -8.52 -8.14
N MET A 163 14.16 -7.28 -7.71
CA MET A 163 14.09 -6.14 -8.64
C MET A 163 15.38 -5.97 -9.44
N SER A 164 16.55 -6.24 -8.85
CA SER A 164 17.82 -6.20 -9.56
C SER A 164 17.94 -7.28 -10.65
N TRP A 165 17.47 -8.51 -10.37
CA TRP A 165 17.43 -9.57 -11.39
C TRP A 165 16.48 -9.21 -12.55
N MET A 166 15.35 -8.61 -12.21
CA MET A 166 14.35 -8.22 -13.19
C MET A 166 14.82 -7.10 -14.11
N VAL A 167 15.47 -6.05 -13.57
CA VAL A 167 15.99 -4.95 -14.39
C VAL A 167 17.16 -5.40 -15.27
N ASP A 168 18.03 -6.27 -14.76
CA ASP A 168 19.12 -6.89 -15.54
C ASP A 168 18.58 -7.71 -16.72
N GLU A 169 17.54 -8.54 -16.48
CA GLU A 169 16.91 -9.32 -17.54
C GLU A 169 16.24 -8.42 -18.59
N TYR A 170 15.55 -7.36 -18.15
CA TYR A 170 14.93 -6.39 -19.06
C TYR A 170 15.98 -5.70 -19.94
N ALA A 171 17.08 -5.25 -19.34
CA ALA A 171 18.18 -4.62 -20.08
C ALA A 171 18.81 -5.56 -21.14
N LYS A 172 18.94 -6.85 -20.83
CA LYS A 172 19.42 -7.87 -21.81
C LYS A 172 18.48 -8.05 -22.99
N ILE A 173 17.16 -7.96 -22.77
CA ILE A 173 16.16 -8.13 -23.83
C ILE A 173 16.03 -6.89 -24.70
N THR A 174 15.99 -5.70 -24.07
CA THR A 174 15.59 -4.45 -24.73
C THR A 174 16.77 -3.54 -25.08
N GLY A 175 17.92 -3.73 -24.43
CA GLY A 175 19.06 -2.81 -24.52
C GLY A 175 18.90 -1.54 -23.66
N ASP A 176 17.82 -1.41 -22.87
CA ASP A 176 17.63 -0.26 -21.97
C ASP A 176 18.68 -0.27 -20.86
N LYS A 177 19.37 0.85 -20.70
CA LYS A 177 20.43 1.07 -19.70
C LYS A 177 20.02 2.07 -18.62
N THR A 178 18.81 2.59 -18.68
CA THR A 178 18.35 3.63 -17.74
C THR A 178 18.03 3.06 -16.36
N ASN A 179 17.75 1.76 -16.25
CA ASN A 179 17.22 1.08 -15.07
C ASN A 179 15.86 1.64 -14.58
N ALA A 180 15.21 2.51 -15.36
CA ALA A 180 13.98 3.20 -14.99
C ALA A 180 12.72 2.32 -15.09
N VAL A 181 12.80 1.17 -15.78
CA VAL A 181 11.66 0.26 -15.97
C VAL A 181 11.12 -0.32 -14.67
N ILE A 182 11.96 -0.48 -13.64
CA ILE A 182 11.59 -1.09 -12.34
C ILE A 182 12.09 -0.20 -11.21
N THR A 183 11.30 -0.04 -10.16
CA THR A 183 11.69 0.70 -8.95
C THR A 183 11.75 -0.20 -7.72
N GLY A 184 12.34 0.32 -6.64
CA GLY A 184 12.58 -0.45 -5.41
C GLY A 184 13.82 -1.34 -5.53
N LYS A 185 14.75 -0.96 -6.38
CA LYS A 185 16.06 -1.61 -6.56
C LYS A 185 17.02 -1.29 -5.40
N PRO A 186 18.10 -2.06 -5.26
CA PRO A 186 19.26 -1.64 -4.45
C PRO A 186 19.83 -0.32 -4.97
N ILE A 187 20.45 0.46 -4.07
CA ILE A 187 21.03 1.79 -4.39
C ILE A 187 22.06 1.68 -5.51
N GLU A 188 22.94 0.68 -5.46
CA GLU A 188 24.00 0.41 -6.44
C GLU A 188 23.47 0.07 -7.85
N VAL A 189 22.18 -0.24 -7.98
CA VAL A 189 21.50 -0.52 -9.26
C VAL A 189 20.57 0.64 -9.66
N GLY A 190 20.71 1.81 -9.03
CA GLY A 190 19.91 2.99 -9.30
C GLY A 190 18.65 3.09 -8.43
N GLY A 191 18.63 2.44 -7.28
CA GLY A 191 17.60 2.65 -6.26
C GLY A 191 17.65 4.06 -5.67
N SER A 192 16.57 4.53 -5.06
CA SER A 192 16.51 5.84 -4.41
C SER A 192 16.82 5.74 -2.92
N GLU A 193 17.62 6.68 -2.43
CA GLU A 193 17.73 6.92 -1.00
C GLU A 193 16.34 7.18 -0.38
N GLY A 194 16.21 6.88 0.92
CA GLY A 194 14.97 7.12 1.65
C GLY A 194 13.79 6.19 1.31
N ARG A 195 13.97 5.20 0.41
CA ARG A 195 12.87 4.30 0.01
C ARG A 195 12.39 3.39 1.15
N GLY A 196 13.30 2.94 2.01
CA GLY A 196 12.99 2.04 3.13
C GLY A 196 11.92 2.60 4.07
N PRO A 197 12.13 3.76 4.69
CA PRO A 197 11.18 4.38 5.62
C PRO A 197 10.02 5.14 4.94
N ALA A 198 10.01 5.30 3.61
CA ALA A 198 9.12 6.22 2.88
C ALA A 198 7.63 6.06 3.20
N THR A 199 7.14 4.85 3.41
CA THR A 199 5.71 4.63 3.73
C THR A 199 5.38 5.13 5.13
N GLY A 200 6.17 4.76 6.13
CA GLY A 200 5.99 5.23 7.50
C GLY A 200 6.21 6.74 7.64
N LEU A 201 7.23 7.28 6.96
CA LEU A 201 7.54 8.71 6.96
C LEU A 201 6.45 9.53 6.27
N GLY A 202 5.95 9.07 5.13
CA GLY A 202 4.80 9.70 4.46
C GLY A 202 3.56 9.71 5.34
N GLY A 203 3.28 8.58 6.03
CA GLY A 203 2.22 8.52 7.02
C GLY A 203 2.40 9.49 8.19
N PHE A 204 3.63 9.68 8.64
CA PHE A 204 3.94 10.69 9.66
C PHE A 204 3.64 12.11 9.17
N TYR A 205 3.99 12.49 7.95
CA TYR A 205 3.68 13.82 7.41
C TYR A 205 2.17 14.04 7.30
N VAL A 206 1.42 13.04 6.83
CA VAL A 206 -0.05 13.08 6.82
C VAL A 206 -0.61 13.23 8.23
N PHE A 207 -0.11 12.46 9.19
CA PHE A 207 -0.49 12.55 10.59
C PHE A 207 -0.23 13.96 11.16
N ASP A 208 0.94 14.54 10.88
CA ASP A 208 1.34 15.85 11.45
C ASP A 208 0.39 16.96 10.97
N VAL A 209 0.03 16.99 9.69
CA VAL A 209 -0.99 17.90 9.15
C VAL A 209 -2.36 17.64 9.79
N MET A 210 -2.79 16.40 9.88
CA MET A 210 -4.11 16.04 10.40
C MET A 210 -4.22 16.28 11.91
N LYS A 211 -3.13 16.08 12.65
CA LYS A 211 -3.04 16.39 14.08
C LYS A 211 -3.42 17.87 14.35
N GLU A 212 -2.88 18.79 13.56
CA GLU A 212 -3.20 20.22 13.65
C GLU A 212 -4.67 20.49 13.28
N LYS A 213 -5.15 19.95 12.15
CA LYS A 213 -6.53 20.12 11.66
C LYS A 213 -7.58 19.63 12.66
N LEU A 214 -7.28 18.58 13.39
CA LEU A 214 -8.17 17.96 14.37
C LEU A 214 -7.92 18.45 15.80
N SER A 215 -6.99 19.38 15.99
CA SER A 215 -6.61 19.92 17.31
C SER A 215 -6.26 18.82 18.33
N LEU A 216 -5.53 17.79 17.88
CA LEU A 216 -5.05 16.72 18.74
C LEU A 216 -3.90 17.23 19.64
N PRO A 217 -3.62 16.56 20.78
CA PRO A 217 -2.55 16.97 21.69
C PRO A 217 -1.17 17.09 21.00
N ALA A 218 -0.31 17.97 21.49
CA ALA A 218 1.06 18.10 21.01
C ALA A 218 1.83 16.78 21.10
N SER A 219 1.65 16.02 22.21
CA SER A 219 2.12 14.65 22.38
C SER A 219 0.91 13.71 22.40
N CYS A 220 0.67 13.01 21.30
CA CYS A 220 -0.43 12.05 21.17
C CYS A 220 -0.06 10.68 21.76
N THR A 221 -1.07 10.00 22.29
CA THR A 221 -1.02 8.57 22.57
C THR A 221 -1.36 7.79 21.30
N ILE A 222 -0.51 6.82 20.93
CA ILE A 222 -0.62 6.11 19.66
C ILE A 222 -0.64 4.61 19.88
N VAL A 223 -1.55 3.94 19.21
CA VAL A 223 -1.67 2.48 19.12
C VAL A 223 -1.39 2.04 17.69
N ILE A 224 -0.49 1.07 17.48
CA ILE A 224 -0.11 0.59 16.16
C ILE A 224 -0.37 -0.90 16.05
N GLN A 225 -1.22 -1.31 15.11
CA GLN A 225 -1.39 -2.71 14.76
C GLN A 225 -0.36 -3.11 13.69
N GLY A 226 0.56 -3.99 14.06
CA GLY A 226 1.63 -4.47 13.18
C GLY A 226 2.97 -3.79 13.44
N PHE A 227 3.96 -4.57 13.88
CA PHE A 227 5.36 -4.15 14.08
C PHE A 227 6.27 -4.78 13.02
N GLY A 228 5.82 -4.68 11.74
CA GLY A 228 6.59 -5.00 10.54
C GLY A 228 7.37 -3.79 10.02
N ASN A 229 7.76 -3.81 8.73
CA ASN A 229 8.52 -2.72 8.12
C ASN A 229 7.80 -1.36 8.25
N VAL A 230 6.53 -1.28 7.86
CA VAL A 230 5.77 -0.01 7.86
C VAL A 230 5.48 0.45 9.28
N GLY A 231 4.89 -0.42 10.12
CA GLY A 231 4.53 -0.05 11.49
C GLY A 231 5.73 0.18 12.40
N GLY A 232 6.84 -0.56 12.19
CA GLY A 232 8.09 -0.35 12.93
C GLY A 232 8.73 1.01 12.61
N ASN A 233 8.84 1.37 11.33
CA ASN A 233 9.33 2.68 10.91
C ASN A 233 8.41 3.82 11.43
N ALA A 234 7.09 3.65 11.33
CA ALA A 234 6.14 4.62 11.86
C ALA A 234 6.28 4.81 13.38
N ALA A 235 6.41 3.71 14.14
CA ALA A 235 6.60 3.75 15.58
C ALA A 235 7.88 4.52 15.97
N GLU A 236 8.97 4.25 15.26
CA GLU A 236 10.26 4.91 15.49
C GLU A 236 10.20 6.41 15.18
N ILE A 237 9.63 6.79 14.03
CA ILE A 237 9.49 8.18 13.61
C ILE A 237 8.59 8.94 14.58
N LEU A 238 7.43 8.41 14.93
CA LEU A 238 6.49 9.03 15.84
C LEU A 238 7.07 9.21 17.26
N SER A 239 7.77 8.18 17.77
CA SER A 239 8.44 8.24 19.07
C SER A 239 9.54 9.30 19.10
N LYS A 240 10.38 9.38 18.04
CA LYS A 240 11.42 10.41 17.92
C LYS A 240 10.84 11.85 17.83
N ASN A 241 9.60 12.00 17.38
CA ASN A 241 8.90 13.28 17.31
C ASN A 241 8.02 13.56 18.56
N GLY A 242 8.27 12.84 19.67
CA GLY A 242 7.69 13.16 20.99
C GLY A 242 6.28 12.58 21.21
N HIS A 243 5.83 11.67 20.37
CA HIS A 243 4.56 10.95 20.57
C HIS A 243 4.76 9.67 21.39
N LYS A 244 3.75 9.30 22.15
CA LYS A 244 3.80 8.17 23.06
C LYS A 244 3.17 6.94 22.42
N ILE A 245 3.97 5.93 22.04
CA ILE A 245 3.47 4.65 21.57
C ILE A 245 3.07 3.82 22.78
N ILE A 246 1.77 3.59 22.99
CA ILE A 246 1.24 2.89 24.17
C ILE A 246 0.91 1.43 23.92
N ALA A 247 0.71 1.02 22.67
CA ALA A 247 0.50 -0.37 22.32
C ALA A 247 0.97 -0.68 20.91
N LEU A 248 1.44 -1.91 20.72
CA LEU A 248 1.92 -2.47 19.45
C LEU A 248 1.52 -3.93 19.31
N SER A 249 1.33 -4.40 18.08
CA SER A 249 1.17 -5.84 17.82
C SER A 249 2.14 -6.38 16.77
N ASP A 250 2.35 -7.68 16.80
CA ASP A 250 2.94 -8.45 15.71
C ASP A 250 2.07 -9.66 15.37
N SER A 251 2.57 -10.60 14.56
CA SER A 251 1.82 -11.80 14.16
C SER A 251 1.55 -12.78 15.31
N LYS A 252 2.19 -12.62 16.46
CA LYS A 252 2.04 -13.51 17.63
C LYS A 252 1.15 -12.93 18.73
N GLY A 253 0.88 -11.62 18.69
CA GLY A 253 0.03 -10.96 19.68
C GLY A 253 0.30 -9.47 19.82
N ALA A 254 -0.21 -8.87 20.89
CA ALA A 254 -0.07 -7.46 21.15
C ALA A 254 0.43 -7.19 22.57
N ILE A 255 1.06 -6.04 22.76
CA ILE A 255 1.52 -5.53 24.06
C ILE A 255 0.97 -4.13 24.29
N VAL A 256 0.71 -3.81 25.55
CA VAL A 256 0.32 -2.46 26.02
C VAL A 256 1.19 -2.04 27.20
N LYS A 257 1.61 -0.78 27.18
CA LYS A 257 2.35 -0.10 28.26
C LYS A 257 1.93 1.36 28.26
N GLU A 258 1.07 1.75 29.18
CA GLU A 258 0.41 3.06 29.23
C GLU A 258 1.41 4.21 29.37
N ASP A 259 2.54 4.00 30.06
CA ASP A 259 3.60 4.99 30.21
C ASP A 259 4.43 5.22 28.93
N GLY A 260 4.19 4.40 27.90
CA GLY A 260 4.90 4.40 26.62
C GLY A 260 5.93 3.28 26.49
N ILE A 261 6.11 2.82 25.28
CA ILE A 261 7.02 1.76 24.88
C ILE A 261 8.30 2.37 24.31
N ASP A 262 9.45 1.97 24.83
CA ASP A 262 10.74 2.31 24.23
C ASP A 262 10.92 1.48 22.95
N ILE A 263 10.84 2.14 21.80
CA ILE A 263 10.87 1.48 20.49
C ILE A 263 12.27 0.91 20.18
N SER A 264 13.33 1.55 20.65
CA SER A 264 14.69 1.03 20.47
C SER A 264 14.89 -0.27 21.25
N ALA A 265 14.53 -0.28 22.53
CA ALA A 265 14.58 -1.49 23.35
C ALA A 265 13.64 -2.61 22.81
N LEU A 266 12.46 -2.24 22.29
CA LEU A 266 11.53 -3.19 21.68
C LEU A 266 12.09 -3.82 20.41
N ASN A 267 12.79 -3.06 19.57
CA ASN A 267 13.46 -3.58 18.37
C ASN A 267 14.53 -4.62 18.74
N GLU A 268 15.38 -4.34 19.74
CA GLU A 268 16.39 -5.29 20.22
C GLU A 268 15.74 -6.55 20.82
N PHE A 269 14.69 -6.38 21.61
CA PHE A 269 13.94 -7.48 22.17
C PHE A 269 13.34 -8.37 21.07
N LYS A 270 12.73 -7.78 20.04
CA LYS A 270 12.15 -8.51 18.92
C LYS A 270 13.22 -9.28 18.12
N LYS A 271 14.38 -8.67 17.88
CA LYS A 271 15.51 -9.36 17.21
C LYS A 271 15.94 -10.59 17.99
N ALA A 272 16.03 -10.51 19.32
CA ALA A 272 16.46 -11.62 20.17
C ALA A 272 15.40 -12.73 20.32
N ASN A 273 14.11 -12.39 20.35
CA ASN A 273 13.00 -13.30 20.70
C ASN A 273 12.09 -13.66 19.52
N GLY A 274 12.24 -13.00 18.38
CA GLY A 274 11.40 -13.21 17.18
C GLY A 274 9.96 -12.71 17.32
N SER A 275 9.63 -12.00 18.42
CA SER A 275 8.31 -11.40 18.69
C SER A 275 8.44 -10.28 19.70
N ILE A 276 7.42 -9.39 19.74
CA ILE A 276 7.31 -8.34 20.76
C ILE A 276 6.57 -8.82 22.02
N VAL A 277 5.88 -9.95 21.95
CA VAL A 277 5.13 -10.51 23.09
C VAL A 277 6.07 -10.89 24.22
N GLY A 278 5.75 -10.46 25.45
CA GLY A 278 6.57 -10.66 26.65
C GLY A 278 7.64 -9.55 26.85
N PHE A 279 7.56 -8.44 26.12
CA PHE A 279 8.46 -7.30 26.34
C PHE A 279 8.40 -6.82 27.80
N PRO A 280 9.53 -6.63 28.50
CA PRO A 280 9.54 -6.31 29.92
C PRO A 280 8.77 -5.03 30.28
N GLY A 281 7.96 -5.12 31.32
CA GLY A 281 7.14 -3.99 31.78
C GLY A 281 5.91 -3.70 30.94
N SER A 282 5.59 -4.53 29.97
CA SER A 282 4.34 -4.47 29.22
C SER A 282 3.38 -5.60 29.62
N ARG A 283 2.09 -5.40 29.35
CA ARG A 283 1.05 -6.41 29.47
C ARG A 283 0.69 -6.95 28.07
N THR A 284 0.60 -8.26 27.95
CA THR A 284 0.13 -8.91 26.71
C THR A 284 -1.38 -8.79 26.59
N ILE A 285 -1.86 -8.46 25.40
CA ILE A 285 -3.26 -8.36 25.01
C ILE A 285 -3.50 -9.02 23.64
N THR A 286 -4.73 -9.21 23.26
CA THR A 286 -5.11 -9.68 21.93
C THR A 286 -5.10 -8.53 20.89
N ASN A 287 -5.07 -8.87 19.62
CA ASN A 287 -5.23 -7.87 18.53
C ASN A 287 -6.59 -7.15 18.58
N GLY A 288 -7.66 -7.87 18.96
CA GLY A 288 -8.98 -7.25 19.14
C GLY A 288 -8.98 -6.20 20.25
N GLU A 289 -8.44 -6.54 21.41
CA GLU A 289 -8.30 -5.60 22.53
C GLU A 289 -7.43 -4.39 22.15
N LEU A 290 -6.37 -4.58 21.35
CA LEU A 290 -5.52 -3.50 20.89
C LEU A 290 -6.30 -2.47 20.07
N LEU A 291 -7.13 -2.91 19.13
CA LEU A 291 -7.92 -2.02 18.27
C LEU A 291 -8.93 -1.17 19.07
N GLU A 292 -9.39 -1.67 20.21
CA GLU A 292 -10.39 -1.02 21.06
C GLU A 292 -9.80 -0.18 22.21
N LEU A 293 -8.46 -0.04 22.27
CA LEU A 293 -7.80 0.80 23.26
C LEU A 293 -8.16 2.28 23.07
N SER A 294 -8.29 3.00 24.19
CA SER A 294 -8.44 4.45 24.15
C SER A 294 -7.09 5.09 23.80
N CYS A 295 -7.06 5.87 22.72
CA CYS A 295 -5.87 6.56 22.27
C CYS A 295 -6.24 7.79 21.43
N ASP A 296 -5.26 8.66 21.17
CA ASP A 296 -5.47 9.75 20.23
C ASP A 296 -5.45 9.26 18.79
N VAL A 297 -4.54 8.31 18.44
CA VAL A 297 -4.42 7.79 17.08
C VAL A 297 -4.26 6.28 17.07
N LEU A 298 -5.11 5.62 16.30
CA LEU A 298 -5.00 4.20 15.97
C LEU A 298 -4.41 4.06 14.55
N ILE A 299 -3.34 3.27 14.41
CA ILE A 299 -2.63 3.05 13.16
C ILE A 299 -2.68 1.56 12.78
N PRO A 300 -3.64 1.13 11.96
CA PRO A 300 -3.60 -0.17 11.33
C PRO A 300 -2.46 -0.22 10.29
N ALA A 301 -1.45 -1.07 10.52
CA ALA A 301 -0.26 -1.21 9.66
C ALA A 301 0.08 -2.68 9.35
N ALA A 302 -0.89 -3.59 9.42
CA ALA A 302 -0.70 -5.02 9.21
C ALA A 302 -1.53 -5.55 8.03
N LEU A 303 -2.79 -5.88 8.24
CA LEU A 303 -3.64 -6.61 7.31
C LEU A 303 -4.89 -5.80 6.92
N GLU A 304 -5.53 -6.23 5.85
CA GLU A 304 -6.85 -5.77 5.45
C GLU A 304 -7.95 -6.26 6.41
N ASN A 305 -9.12 -5.59 6.37
CA ASN A 305 -10.35 -5.97 7.08
C ASN A 305 -10.18 -6.16 8.60
N GLN A 306 -9.37 -5.31 9.23
CA GLN A 306 -9.16 -5.37 10.69
C GLN A 306 -10.23 -4.60 11.47
N ILE A 307 -10.73 -3.50 10.92
CA ILE A 307 -11.83 -2.72 11.46
C ILE A 307 -13.05 -3.02 10.60
N THR A 308 -14.02 -3.70 11.19
CA THR A 308 -15.23 -4.20 10.52
C THR A 308 -16.48 -3.71 11.25
N GLU A 309 -17.65 -3.96 10.70
CA GLU A 309 -18.93 -3.66 11.36
C GLU A 309 -18.99 -4.23 12.79
N ALA A 310 -18.35 -5.39 13.02
CA ALA A 310 -18.39 -6.07 14.32
C ALA A 310 -17.65 -5.32 15.44
N ASN A 311 -16.58 -4.56 15.13
CA ASN A 311 -15.78 -3.87 16.14
C ASN A 311 -15.76 -2.34 15.99
N ALA A 312 -16.25 -1.78 14.90
CA ALA A 312 -16.24 -0.33 14.65
C ALA A 312 -16.95 0.49 15.74
N GLN A 313 -17.99 -0.08 16.38
CA GLN A 313 -18.70 0.56 17.49
C GLN A 313 -17.84 0.66 18.77
N ASN A 314 -16.84 -0.19 18.92
CA ASN A 314 -15.98 -0.27 20.11
C ASN A 314 -14.70 0.55 19.98
N ILE A 315 -14.38 1.06 18.77
CA ILE A 315 -13.18 1.88 18.54
C ILE A 315 -13.26 3.17 19.37
N LYS A 316 -12.19 3.46 20.13
CA LYS A 316 -12.11 4.61 21.05
C LYS A 316 -11.05 5.62 20.63
N ALA A 317 -10.37 5.40 19.50
CA ALA A 317 -9.42 6.34 18.96
C ALA A 317 -10.12 7.64 18.52
N LYS A 318 -9.42 8.77 18.66
CA LYS A 318 -9.90 10.05 18.14
C LYS A 318 -9.67 10.21 16.64
N MET A 319 -8.72 9.47 16.08
CA MET A 319 -8.40 9.43 14.65
C MET A 319 -7.86 8.04 14.28
N ILE A 320 -8.14 7.58 13.07
CA ILE A 320 -7.51 6.39 12.48
C ILE A 320 -6.63 6.82 11.30
N LEU A 321 -5.38 6.33 11.27
CA LEU A 321 -4.43 6.56 10.18
C LEU A 321 -4.05 5.22 9.54
N GLU A 322 -4.50 4.96 8.33
CA GLU A 322 -4.34 3.66 7.68
C GLU A 322 -3.00 3.51 6.96
N LEU A 323 -2.07 2.80 7.55
CA LEU A 323 -0.81 2.46 6.89
C LEU A 323 -0.83 1.08 6.20
N ALA A 324 -1.75 0.19 6.58
CA ALA A 324 -2.08 -1.02 5.80
C ALA A 324 -2.97 -0.66 4.60
N ASN A 325 -3.12 -1.57 3.64
CA ASN A 325 -4.09 -1.42 2.56
C ASN A 325 -5.44 -2.01 2.99
N GLY A 326 -6.53 -1.25 2.83
CA GLY A 326 -7.89 -1.67 3.10
C GLY A 326 -8.15 -2.20 4.53
N PRO A 327 -7.59 -1.63 5.61
CA PRO A 327 -7.75 -2.18 6.94
C PRO A 327 -9.16 -1.96 7.52
N THR A 328 -9.92 -1.00 6.97
CA THR A 328 -11.28 -0.68 7.40
C THR A 328 -12.27 -1.03 6.29
N THR A 329 -13.31 -1.80 6.64
CA THR A 329 -14.36 -2.15 5.67
C THR A 329 -15.28 -0.96 5.38
N PRO A 330 -15.97 -0.95 4.23
CA PRO A 330 -16.91 0.12 3.88
C PRO A 330 -18.01 0.36 4.93
N GLU A 331 -18.52 -0.69 5.53
CA GLU A 331 -19.56 -0.63 6.59
C GLU A 331 -19.01 -0.02 7.87
N ALA A 332 -17.78 -0.40 8.23
CA ALA A 332 -17.07 0.19 9.38
C ALA A 332 -16.79 1.69 9.17
N ASP A 333 -16.43 2.11 7.97
CA ASP A 333 -16.27 3.54 7.65
C ASP A 333 -17.54 4.35 7.93
N ASP A 334 -18.72 3.85 7.53
CA ASP A 334 -19.98 4.54 7.78
C ASP A 334 -20.26 4.68 9.28
N ILE A 335 -19.97 3.64 10.06
CA ILE A 335 -20.10 3.64 11.52
C ILE A 335 -19.14 4.66 12.14
N LEU A 336 -17.87 4.63 11.76
CA LEU A 336 -16.86 5.54 12.30
C LEU A 336 -17.17 7.00 11.95
N TYR A 337 -17.60 7.26 10.72
CA TYR A 337 -18.01 8.60 10.28
C TYR A 337 -19.21 9.11 11.10
N SER A 338 -20.24 8.28 11.32
CA SER A 338 -21.41 8.65 12.13
C SER A 338 -21.05 8.95 13.59
N ARG A 339 -19.95 8.34 14.10
CA ARG A 339 -19.41 8.56 15.44
C ARG A 339 -18.44 9.76 15.52
N GLY A 340 -18.19 10.43 14.40
CA GLY A 340 -17.26 11.56 14.33
C GLY A 340 -15.78 11.15 14.47
N ILE A 341 -15.41 9.90 14.17
CA ILE A 341 -14.04 9.41 14.17
C ILE A 341 -13.50 9.51 12.73
N PRO A 342 -12.60 10.46 12.43
CA PRO A 342 -12.03 10.58 11.10
C PRO A 342 -11.09 9.42 10.78
N VAL A 343 -11.27 8.84 9.60
CA VAL A 343 -10.38 7.82 9.03
C VAL A 343 -9.57 8.45 7.90
N ILE A 344 -8.26 8.51 8.08
CA ILE A 344 -7.34 8.96 7.03
C ILE A 344 -7.01 7.73 6.18
N PRO A 345 -7.50 7.69 4.92
CA PRO A 345 -7.50 6.47 4.14
C PRO A 345 -6.11 6.07 3.65
N ASP A 346 -5.95 4.78 3.45
CA ASP A 346 -4.74 4.14 2.95
C ASP A 346 -4.19 4.75 1.65
N ILE A 347 -5.06 5.11 0.70
CA ILE A 347 -4.67 5.72 -0.58
C ILE A 347 -3.97 7.09 -0.42
N LEU A 348 -4.12 7.74 0.74
CA LEU A 348 -3.38 8.94 1.14
C LEU A 348 -2.26 8.59 2.13
N ALA A 349 -2.60 7.96 3.25
CA ALA A 349 -1.71 7.79 4.39
C ALA A 349 -0.46 6.94 4.06
N ASN A 350 -0.59 5.89 3.24
CA ASN A 350 0.53 5.03 2.87
C ASN A 350 1.12 5.34 1.48
N ALA A 351 0.73 6.46 0.84
CA ALA A 351 1.20 6.83 -0.49
C ALA A 351 2.68 7.24 -0.55
N GLY A 352 3.34 7.47 0.59
CA GLY A 352 4.76 7.84 0.63
C GLY A 352 5.67 6.86 -0.10
N GLY A 353 5.38 5.55 0.01
CA GLY A 353 6.15 4.52 -0.67
C GLY A 353 6.11 4.62 -2.20
N VAL A 354 4.94 4.83 -2.80
CA VAL A 354 4.80 4.98 -4.26
C VAL A 354 5.34 6.34 -4.72
N THR A 355 5.25 7.37 -3.90
CA THR A 355 5.80 8.70 -4.18
C THR A 355 7.33 8.62 -4.32
N VAL A 356 8.04 8.03 -3.35
CA VAL A 356 9.50 7.84 -3.43
C VAL A 356 9.88 6.87 -4.56
N SER A 357 9.07 5.85 -4.84
CA SER A 357 9.26 5.02 -6.04
C SER A 357 9.19 5.83 -7.33
N THR A 358 8.34 6.85 -7.40
CA THR A 358 8.28 7.74 -8.57
C THR A 358 9.52 8.62 -8.66
N PHE A 359 10.06 9.08 -7.54
CA PHE A 359 11.34 9.81 -7.51
C PHE A 359 12.50 8.94 -8.00
N GLU A 360 12.54 7.65 -7.63
CA GLU A 360 13.54 6.71 -8.17
C GLU A 360 13.44 6.60 -9.69
N TRP A 361 12.23 6.46 -10.23
CA TRP A 361 12.00 6.46 -11.67
C TRP A 361 12.46 7.77 -12.35
N GLU A 362 12.16 8.93 -11.74
CA GLU A 362 12.59 10.22 -12.25
C GLU A 362 14.12 10.36 -12.29
N GLN A 363 14.80 9.98 -11.20
CA GLN A 363 16.25 9.99 -11.07
C GLN A 363 16.89 9.13 -12.16
N ASN A 364 16.40 7.90 -12.32
CA ASN A 364 16.93 6.97 -13.32
C ASN A 364 16.76 7.50 -14.76
N ARG A 365 15.60 8.10 -15.07
CA ARG A 365 15.35 8.70 -16.40
C ARG A 365 16.25 9.90 -16.71
N LYS A 366 16.60 10.67 -15.69
CA LYS A 366 17.42 11.87 -15.82
C LYS A 366 18.92 11.59 -15.66
N GLY A 367 19.29 10.38 -15.19
CA GLY A 367 20.66 10.07 -14.80
C GLY A 367 21.10 10.85 -13.56
N GLU A 368 20.17 11.18 -12.68
CA GLU A 368 20.41 11.92 -11.43
C GLU A 368 20.44 10.96 -10.23
N HIS A 369 21.04 11.44 -9.14
CA HIS A 369 20.98 10.81 -7.83
C HIS A 369 20.69 11.87 -6.77
N TRP A 370 19.58 11.74 -6.06
CA TRP A 370 19.17 12.69 -5.04
C TRP A 370 19.58 12.22 -3.66
N SER A 371 19.99 13.15 -2.82
CA SER A 371 20.26 12.85 -1.40
C SER A 371 18.99 12.44 -0.67
N GLU A 372 19.13 11.67 0.42
CA GLU A 372 18.01 11.31 1.28
C GLU A 372 17.24 12.54 1.77
N ALA A 373 17.96 13.61 2.12
CA ALA A 373 17.36 14.87 2.54
C ALA A 373 16.47 15.50 1.44
N ASP A 374 16.93 15.49 0.19
CA ASP A 374 16.15 16.01 -0.94
C ASP A 374 14.91 15.15 -1.21
N VAL A 375 15.05 13.82 -1.11
CA VAL A 375 13.94 12.86 -1.25
C VAL A 375 12.90 13.14 -0.16
N PHE A 376 13.31 13.29 1.09
CA PHE A 376 12.40 13.55 2.20
C PHE A 376 11.74 14.92 2.13
N ALA A 377 12.46 15.94 1.72
CA ALA A 377 11.89 17.28 1.52
C ALA A 377 10.81 17.29 0.42
N LYS A 378 11.08 16.62 -0.70
CA LYS A 378 10.09 16.46 -1.78
C LYS A 378 8.90 15.63 -1.35
N LEU A 379 9.12 14.52 -0.62
CA LEU A 379 8.07 13.69 -0.07
C LEU A 379 7.18 14.50 0.88
N LYS A 380 7.79 15.23 1.83
CA LYS A 380 7.04 16.07 2.80
C LYS A 380 6.14 17.06 2.08
N LYS A 381 6.69 17.78 1.10
CA LYS A 381 5.93 18.76 0.32
C LYS A 381 4.67 18.14 -0.30
N ILE A 382 4.80 17.00 -0.98
CA ILE A 382 3.66 16.34 -1.61
C ILE A 382 2.64 15.86 -0.58
N MET A 383 3.10 15.20 0.49
CA MET A 383 2.19 14.66 1.50
C MET A 383 1.43 15.77 2.25
N ASP A 384 2.10 16.87 2.57
CA ASP A 384 1.47 18.04 3.21
C ASP A 384 0.44 18.70 2.29
N GLU A 385 0.80 18.97 1.03
CA GLU A 385 -0.07 19.61 0.04
C GLU A 385 -1.33 18.77 -0.22
N GLU A 386 -1.16 17.45 -0.42
CA GLU A 386 -2.28 16.58 -0.74
C GLU A 386 -3.18 16.32 0.48
N THR A 387 -2.61 16.24 1.67
CA THR A 387 -3.40 16.13 2.91
C THR A 387 -4.26 17.38 3.12
N ASN A 388 -3.68 18.57 2.95
CA ASN A 388 -4.42 19.84 3.06
C ASN A 388 -5.53 19.93 1.99
N THR A 389 -5.23 19.54 0.75
CA THR A 389 -6.21 19.53 -0.36
C THR A 389 -7.40 18.64 -0.03
N ILE A 390 -7.14 17.40 0.40
CA ILE A 390 -8.21 16.44 0.72
C ILE A 390 -9.00 16.87 1.94
N TYR A 391 -8.34 17.36 2.99
CA TYR A 391 -9.03 17.86 4.18
C TYR A 391 -9.95 19.04 3.82
N THR A 392 -9.44 20.06 3.13
CA THR A 392 -10.23 21.22 2.73
C THR A 392 -11.43 20.80 1.88
N ARG A 393 -11.21 19.91 0.91
CA ARG A 393 -12.25 19.39 0.03
C ARG A 393 -13.31 18.58 0.79
N SER A 394 -12.92 17.87 1.86
CA SER A 394 -13.87 17.13 2.70
C SER A 394 -14.84 18.05 3.44
N GLN A 395 -14.37 19.22 3.87
CA GLN A 395 -15.21 20.23 4.51
C GLN A 395 -16.21 20.85 3.52
N GLU A 396 -15.76 21.13 2.29
CA GLU A 396 -16.63 21.65 1.22
C GLU A 396 -17.72 20.64 0.83
N LEU A 397 -17.33 19.37 0.65
CA LEU A 397 -18.25 18.29 0.25
C LEU A 397 -19.11 17.77 1.41
N LYS A 398 -18.78 18.16 2.66
CA LYS A 398 -19.43 17.69 3.89
C LYS A 398 -19.51 16.16 3.97
N THR A 399 -18.40 15.50 3.65
CA THR A 399 -18.29 14.05 3.66
C THR A 399 -16.97 13.61 4.30
N ASP A 400 -16.79 12.30 4.53
CA ASP A 400 -15.58 11.75 5.12
C ASP A 400 -14.36 11.92 4.20
N ILE A 401 -13.17 11.74 4.80
CA ILE A 401 -11.88 11.92 4.13
C ILE A 401 -11.65 10.85 3.07
N ARG A 402 -12.11 9.60 3.27
CA ARG A 402 -11.95 8.53 2.28
C ARG A 402 -12.74 8.82 1.00
N ARG A 403 -14.05 9.12 1.09
CA ARG A 403 -14.86 9.48 -0.08
C ARG A 403 -14.28 10.69 -0.79
N THR A 404 -13.79 11.66 -0.02
CA THR A 404 -13.14 12.84 -0.58
C THR A 404 -11.85 12.51 -1.33
N ALA A 405 -10.98 11.65 -0.77
CA ALA A 405 -9.76 11.21 -1.45
C ALA A 405 -10.08 10.49 -2.77
N PHE A 406 -11.12 9.64 -2.79
CA PHE A 406 -11.62 9.04 -4.03
C PHE A 406 -12.08 10.10 -5.04
N ILE A 407 -12.89 11.06 -4.60
CA ILE A 407 -13.41 12.12 -5.48
C ILE A 407 -12.27 12.93 -6.07
N VAL A 408 -11.29 13.33 -5.29
CA VAL A 408 -10.10 14.06 -5.78
C VAL A 408 -9.31 13.23 -6.79
N ALA A 409 -9.12 11.94 -6.52
CA ALA A 409 -8.47 11.04 -7.47
C ALA A 409 -9.23 10.92 -8.79
N LEU A 410 -10.55 10.76 -8.72
CA LEU A 410 -11.42 10.64 -9.89
C LEU A 410 -11.44 11.93 -10.72
N GLU A 411 -11.51 13.11 -10.08
CA GLU A 411 -11.43 14.41 -10.74
C GLU A 411 -10.12 14.54 -11.54
N ARG A 412 -8.98 14.15 -10.94
CA ARG A 412 -7.67 14.21 -11.57
C ARG A 412 -7.52 13.22 -12.73
N ILE A 413 -8.09 12.01 -12.61
CA ILE A 413 -8.09 11.02 -13.69
C ILE A 413 -9.01 11.49 -14.83
N GLU A 414 -10.21 11.99 -14.53
CA GLU A 414 -11.13 12.50 -15.55
C GLU A 414 -10.54 13.69 -16.31
N GLN A 415 -9.89 14.62 -15.59
CA GLN A 415 -9.21 15.76 -16.21
C GLN A 415 -8.08 15.33 -17.15
N ALA A 416 -7.33 14.31 -16.78
CA ALA A 416 -6.23 13.79 -17.61
C ALA A 416 -6.71 12.93 -18.80
N THR A 417 -7.99 12.52 -18.82
CA THR A 417 -8.59 11.74 -19.90
C THR A 417 -9.15 12.63 -21.03
N LYS A 418 -9.38 13.90 -20.73
CA LYS A 418 -9.85 14.93 -21.69
C LYS A 418 -8.68 15.44 -22.53
#